data_b3b46008a28b22ca3456c1ae104ed202
#
_entry.id   b3b46008a28b22ca3456c1ae104ed202
#
_cell.length_a   1.000
_cell.length_b   1.000
_cell.length_c   1.000
_cell.angle_alpha   90.00
_cell.angle_beta   90.00
_cell.angle_gamma   90.00
#
_symmetry.space_group_name_H-M   'P 1'
#
loop_
_entity.id
_entity.type
_entity.pdbx_description
1 polymer ?
#
loop_
_entity_poly.entity_id
_entity_poly.type
_entity_poly.pdbx_seq_one_letter_code
_entity_poly.pdbx_strand_id
1 'polypeptide(L)'
;MARLEDILVTPARVVKIIKEELRYLRDKFGDERKSRILPTEADDITEDDLIPEEKTLVTITRDGYIKRVPIDTYRTQKRGGRGVQAANLKDEDALAHLFVSTTTHYILFFTDRGRVYRLKAYEVPQTSRQARGQHINNFIQVEPGDKITAILPMKDLSIGGYLLLATDFGEIKRSELADFANLRVNGKKCFDIEEGDNLRWVRHTDGEQELIMVTSGGMSIRFKESELRVSGHTSGGVRGIEMRDPKTKLLKDRVVSMDVVTSTSQLLVCSANGYGKRTDFKDYSGQSRGGRGLITMNVTTKTGPIVDAAVVEPDDKLMVLTESGVAIRMDIEPIRKTGRSAQGVKLINLNDGDRVSTIEPLISTEDAEEAANAELAEKEAQANALNAT
;
A
#
# COMPACT_ATOMS: atom_id res chain seq x y z
N MET A 1 -53.55 -11.06 57.42
CA MET A 1 -54.48 -9.99 57.04
C MET A 1 -53.93 -8.63 57.37
N ALA A 2 -53.64 -8.23 58.60
CA ALA A 2 -53.14 -6.88 58.96
C ALA A 2 -51.89 -6.40 58.19
N ARG A 3 -50.94 -7.27 57.79
CA ARG A 3 -49.75 -6.92 56.99
C ARG A 3 -50.10 -6.57 55.55
N LEU A 4 -51.12 -7.17 54.96
CA LEU A 4 -51.57 -6.90 53.62
C LEU A 4 -52.39 -5.63 53.54
N GLU A 5 -53.21 -5.38 54.56
CA GLU A 5 -54.00 -4.13 54.70
C GLU A 5 -53.07 -2.91 54.89
N ASP A 6 -52.02 -3.05 55.72
CA ASP A 6 -51.02 -2.00 55.94
C ASP A 6 -50.20 -1.68 54.65
N ILE A 7 -49.93 -2.67 53.81
CA ILE A 7 -49.29 -2.44 52.50
C ILE A 7 -50.20 -1.65 51.58
N LEU A 8 -51.49 -1.99 51.52
CA LEU A 8 -52.44 -1.33 50.64
C LEU A 8 -52.77 0.10 51.07
N VAL A 9 -52.77 0.35 52.38
CA VAL A 9 -53.06 1.69 52.95
C VAL A 9 -51.87 2.63 52.88
N THR A 10 -50.64 2.08 52.78
CA THR A 10 -49.40 2.87 52.76
C THR A 10 -48.76 2.93 51.36
N PRO A 11 -49.03 3.97 50.54
CA PRO A 11 -48.51 4.04 49.17
C PRO A 11 -46.95 3.88 49.06
N ALA A 12 -46.22 4.34 50.07
CA ALA A 12 -44.76 4.21 50.13
C ALA A 12 -44.29 2.76 50.18
N ARG A 13 -45.05 1.84 50.82
CA ARG A 13 -44.75 0.43 50.89
C ARG A 13 -45.01 -0.28 49.55
N VAL A 14 -46.11 0.09 48.88
CA VAL A 14 -46.39 -0.41 47.54
C VAL A 14 -45.26 -0.06 46.58
N VAL A 15 -44.82 1.22 46.55
CA VAL A 15 -43.71 1.69 45.75
C VAL A 15 -42.40 0.94 46.07
N LYS A 16 -42.15 0.66 47.35
CA LYS A 16 -40.97 -0.08 47.78
C LYS A 16 -40.97 -1.50 47.22
N ILE A 17 -42.09 -2.21 47.31
CA ILE A 17 -42.27 -3.59 46.77
C ILE A 17 -42.05 -3.56 45.24
N ILE A 18 -42.68 -2.63 44.54
CA ILE A 18 -42.49 -2.49 43.08
C ILE A 18 -41.02 -2.28 42.71
N LYS A 19 -40.33 -1.42 43.45
CA LYS A 19 -38.89 -1.16 43.20
C LYS A 19 -38.04 -2.40 43.46
N GLU A 20 -38.34 -3.19 44.49
CA GLU A 20 -37.61 -4.42 44.82
C GLU A 20 -37.84 -5.50 43.75
N GLU A 21 -39.06 -5.67 43.27
CA GLU A 21 -39.40 -6.62 42.20
C GLU A 21 -38.76 -6.17 40.86
N LEU A 22 -38.81 -4.88 40.51
CA LEU A 22 -38.17 -4.36 39.29
C LEU A 22 -36.66 -4.55 39.33
N ARG A 23 -36.01 -4.34 40.48
CA ARG A 23 -34.57 -4.61 40.64
C ARG A 23 -34.28 -6.09 40.47
N TYR A 24 -35.06 -6.97 41.08
CA TYR A 24 -34.90 -8.40 40.89
C TYR A 24 -35.03 -8.83 39.43
N LEU A 25 -36.01 -8.28 38.71
CA LEU A 25 -36.22 -8.58 37.29
C LEU A 25 -35.02 -8.03 36.45
N ARG A 26 -34.55 -6.82 36.75
CA ARG A 26 -33.35 -6.27 36.08
C ARG A 26 -32.15 -7.16 36.32
N ASP A 27 -31.87 -7.56 37.56
CA ASP A 27 -30.66 -8.29 37.92
C ASP A 27 -30.67 -9.75 37.41
N LYS A 28 -31.89 -10.32 37.20
CA LYS A 28 -32.05 -11.69 36.71
C LYS A 28 -32.17 -11.80 35.20
N PHE A 29 -32.75 -10.80 34.53
CA PHE A 29 -33.09 -10.85 33.11
C PHE A 29 -32.51 -9.63 32.32
N GLY A 30 -31.77 -8.75 32.97
CA GLY A 30 -31.17 -7.61 32.30
C GLY A 30 -29.98 -8.06 31.45
N ASP A 31 -30.08 -7.84 30.16
CA ASP A 31 -29.00 -8.01 29.23
C ASP A 31 -28.21 -6.68 29.04
N GLU A 32 -26.96 -6.80 28.62
CA GLU A 32 -26.21 -5.63 28.18
C GLU A 32 -26.90 -4.96 26.99
N ARG A 33 -26.80 -3.66 26.95
CA ARG A 33 -27.42 -2.89 25.89
C ARG A 33 -26.83 -3.23 24.53
N LYS A 34 -27.63 -3.80 23.63
CA LYS A 34 -27.23 -4.13 22.25
C LYS A 34 -27.08 -2.91 21.35
N SER A 35 -27.78 -1.83 21.67
CA SER A 35 -27.70 -0.56 20.89
C SER A 35 -26.69 0.38 21.53
N ARG A 36 -25.73 0.85 20.77
CA ARG A 36 -24.74 1.86 21.18
C ARG A 36 -25.42 3.24 21.16
N ILE A 37 -25.29 4.02 22.22
CA ILE A 37 -25.69 5.44 22.21
C ILE A 37 -24.50 6.22 21.67
N LEU A 38 -24.69 6.83 20.52
CA LEU A 38 -23.72 7.79 19.99
C LEU A 38 -24.02 9.17 20.58
N PRO A 39 -23.01 9.94 21.03
CA PRO A 39 -23.20 11.28 21.57
C PRO A 39 -23.51 12.33 20.48
N THR A 40 -23.44 11.98 19.22
CA THR A 40 -23.71 12.81 18.05
C THR A 40 -25.15 12.65 17.57
N GLU A 41 -25.72 13.71 16.99
CA GLU A 41 -27.06 13.70 16.41
C GLU A 41 -27.14 12.73 15.23
N ALA A 42 -28.33 12.15 14.99
CA ALA A 42 -28.55 11.10 13.98
C ALA A 42 -28.36 11.58 12.51
N ASP A 43 -28.19 12.89 12.30
CA ASP A 43 -28.01 13.47 10.97
C ASP A 43 -26.59 13.26 10.38
N ASP A 44 -25.62 12.78 11.19
CA ASP A 44 -24.23 12.57 10.80
C ASP A 44 -23.89 11.10 10.42
N ILE A 45 -24.90 10.21 10.28
CA ILE A 45 -24.66 8.83 9.84
C ILE A 45 -24.35 8.86 8.35
N THR A 46 -23.09 8.54 8.02
CA THR A 46 -22.63 8.41 6.63
C THR A 46 -22.85 6.99 6.10
N GLU A 47 -22.83 6.83 4.78
CA GLU A 47 -22.88 5.49 4.17
C GLU A 47 -21.72 4.60 4.67
N ASP A 48 -20.57 5.20 4.96
CA ASP A 48 -19.39 4.50 5.49
C ASP A 48 -19.66 3.81 6.84
N ASP A 49 -20.52 4.42 7.69
CA ASP A 49 -20.85 3.88 9.02
C ASP A 49 -21.75 2.61 8.95
N LEU A 50 -22.36 2.37 7.80
CA LEU A 50 -23.19 1.19 7.54
C LEU A 50 -22.41 0.03 6.91
N ILE A 51 -21.19 0.29 6.45
CA ILE A 51 -20.34 -0.71 5.79
C ILE A 51 -19.48 -1.43 6.85
N PRO A 52 -19.54 -2.77 6.95
CA PRO A 52 -18.67 -3.50 7.86
C PRO A 52 -17.20 -3.33 7.46
N GLU A 53 -16.34 -3.08 8.44
CA GLU A 53 -14.91 -2.92 8.22
C GLU A 53 -14.25 -4.30 8.09
N GLU A 54 -13.99 -4.73 6.85
CA GLU A 54 -13.43 -6.04 6.52
C GLU A 54 -12.16 -5.89 5.68
N LYS A 55 -11.14 -6.70 5.98
CA LYS A 55 -9.95 -6.79 5.13
C LYS A 55 -10.30 -7.50 3.82
N THR A 56 -9.94 -6.90 2.71
CA THR A 56 -10.23 -7.39 1.37
C THR A 56 -9.00 -7.33 0.48
N LEU A 57 -8.84 -8.34 -0.37
CA LEU A 57 -7.83 -8.39 -1.40
C LEU A 57 -8.39 -7.79 -2.68
N VAL A 58 -7.78 -6.74 -3.18
CA VAL A 58 -8.15 -6.08 -4.44
C VAL A 58 -7.16 -6.51 -5.53
N THR A 59 -7.67 -6.86 -6.68
CA THR A 59 -6.87 -7.24 -7.86
C THR A 59 -7.28 -6.42 -9.06
N ILE A 60 -6.27 -6.02 -9.86
CA ILE A 60 -6.47 -5.31 -11.13
C ILE A 60 -5.66 -6.02 -12.21
N THR A 61 -6.29 -6.28 -13.35
CA THR A 61 -5.64 -6.88 -14.52
C THR A 61 -5.05 -5.81 -15.44
N ARG A 62 -4.19 -6.22 -16.39
CA ARG A 62 -3.62 -5.32 -17.41
C ARG A 62 -4.69 -4.66 -18.29
N ASP A 63 -5.79 -5.36 -18.53
CA ASP A 63 -6.93 -4.85 -19.28
C ASP A 63 -7.84 -3.92 -18.46
N GLY A 64 -7.50 -3.67 -17.16
CA GLY A 64 -8.24 -2.78 -16.29
C GLY A 64 -9.47 -3.40 -15.63
N TYR A 65 -9.56 -4.73 -15.49
CA TYR A 65 -10.61 -5.37 -14.71
C TYR A 65 -10.26 -5.38 -13.24
N ILE A 66 -11.14 -4.83 -12.41
CA ILE A 66 -10.97 -4.73 -10.95
C ILE A 66 -12.01 -5.59 -10.23
N LYS A 67 -11.57 -6.20 -9.13
CA LYS A 67 -12.44 -6.93 -8.19
C LYS A 67 -11.86 -6.91 -6.79
N ARG A 68 -12.72 -7.15 -5.80
CA ARG A 68 -12.30 -7.44 -4.42
C ARG A 68 -12.79 -8.82 -3.98
N VAL A 69 -12.00 -9.46 -3.12
CA VAL A 69 -12.32 -10.76 -2.53
C VAL A 69 -11.99 -10.67 -1.04
N PRO A 70 -12.89 -11.11 -0.13
CA PRO A 70 -12.59 -11.15 1.30
C PRO A 70 -11.32 -11.96 1.56
N ILE A 71 -10.42 -11.46 2.41
CA ILE A 71 -9.11 -12.10 2.66
C ILE A 71 -9.27 -13.50 3.24
N ASP A 72 -10.33 -13.76 4.02
CA ASP A 72 -10.63 -15.05 4.63
C ASP A 72 -10.93 -16.16 3.61
N THR A 73 -11.22 -15.78 2.36
CA THR A 73 -11.40 -16.73 1.25
C THR A 73 -10.09 -17.39 0.84
N TYR A 74 -8.95 -16.81 1.22
CA TYR A 74 -7.60 -17.33 1.00
C TYR A 74 -7.11 -18.02 2.27
N ARG A 75 -7.50 -19.27 2.48
CA ARG A 75 -6.98 -20.07 3.60
C ARG A 75 -5.47 -20.20 3.51
N THR A 76 -4.78 -19.91 4.61
CA THR A 76 -3.35 -20.17 4.78
C THR A 76 -3.05 -21.64 4.50
N GLN A 77 -2.25 -21.92 3.48
CA GLN A 77 -1.78 -23.29 3.21
C GLN A 77 -0.48 -23.54 3.97
N LYS A 78 -0.40 -24.68 4.66
CA LYS A 78 0.84 -25.14 5.31
C LYS A 78 1.92 -25.38 4.26
N ARG A 79 3.21 -25.26 4.64
CA ARG A 79 4.39 -25.52 3.79
C ARG A 79 4.21 -26.81 2.97
N GLY A 80 4.45 -26.72 1.65
CA GLY A 80 4.34 -27.86 0.72
C GLY A 80 3.04 -27.93 -0.08
N GLY A 81 2.10 -26.98 0.08
CA GLY A 81 0.91 -26.88 -0.75
C GLY A 81 1.25 -26.40 -2.17
N ARG A 82 0.54 -26.92 -3.18
CA ARG A 82 0.56 -26.36 -4.54
C ARG A 82 -0.06 -24.95 -4.49
N GLY A 83 0.63 -23.95 -5.04
CA GLY A 83 0.12 -22.59 -5.15
C GLY A 83 -1.29 -22.55 -5.75
N VAL A 84 -2.11 -21.62 -5.28
CA VAL A 84 -3.49 -21.46 -5.76
C VAL A 84 -3.48 -20.38 -6.84
N GLN A 85 -4.05 -20.68 -8.01
CA GLN A 85 -4.27 -19.68 -9.06
C GLN A 85 -5.18 -18.56 -8.50
N ALA A 86 -4.69 -17.33 -8.53
CA ALA A 86 -5.40 -16.16 -8.03
C ALA A 86 -6.59 -15.75 -8.94
N ALA A 87 -6.57 -16.13 -10.22
CA ALA A 87 -7.66 -15.93 -11.17
C ALA A 87 -7.56 -16.96 -12.31
N ASN A 88 -8.70 -17.41 -12.87
CA ASN A 88 -8.74 -18.02 -14.20
C ASN A 88 -8.68 -16.86 -15.21
N LEU A 89 -7.48 -16.48 -15.56
CA LEU A 89 -7.24 -15.53 -16.64
C LEU A 89 -7.38 -16.29 -17.95
N LYS A 90 -8.17 -15.79 -18.90
CA LYS A 90 -8.01 -16.18 -20.29
C LYS A 90 -6.58 -15.83 -20.69
N ASP A 91 -5.96 -16.61 -21.53
CA ASP A 91 -4.53 -16.64 -21.87
C ASP A 91 -3.86 -15.29 -22.22
N GLU A 92 -4.59 -14.18 -22.22
CA GLU A 92 -4.12 -12.86 -22.66
C GLU A 92 -4.16 -11.74 -21.60
N ASP A 93 -4.87 -11.92 -20.45
CA ASP A 93 -5.05 -10.85 -19.45
C ASP A 93 -4.30 -11.17 -18.14
N ALA A 94 -3.11 -10.60 -17.96
CA ALA A 94 -2.27 -10.82 -16.79
C ALA A 94 -2.66 -9.90 -15.61
N LEU A 95 -2.44 -10.37 -14.38
CA LEU A 95 -2.57 -9.55 -13.18
C LEU A 95 -1.54 -8.42 -13.23
N ALA A 96 -2.01 -7.17 -13.08
CA ALA A 96 -1.15 -5.99 -13.05
C ALA A 96 -0.86 -5.54 -11.62
N HIS A 97 -1.90 -5.50 -10.77
CA HIS A 97 -1.77 -5.06 -9.38
C HIS A 97 -2.56 -5.97 -8.45
N LEU A 98 -1.99 -6.22 -7.27
CA LEU A 98 -2.61 -6.98 -6.19
C LEU A 98 -2.22 -6.31 -4.87
N PHE A 99 -3.21 -5.95 -4.05
CA PHE A 99 -2.97 -5.30 -2.75
C PHE A 99 -4.10 -5.58 -1.78
N VAL A 100 -3.78 -5.47 -0.50
CA VAL A 100 -4.76 -5.58 0.59
C VAL A 100 -5.29 -4.19 0.94
N SER A 101 -6.59 -4.09 1.16
CA SER A 101 -7.26 -2.88 1.64
C SER A 101 -8.36 -3.26 2.61
N THR A 102 -8.88 -2.29 3.34
CA THR A 102 -10.09 -2.42 4.15
C THR A 102 -11.27 -1.82 3.40
N THR A 103 -12.47 -2.37 3.56
CA THR A 103 -13.67 -1.94 2.84
C THR A 103 -13.92 -0.45 2.89
N THR A 104 -13.71 0.19 4.05
CA THR A 104 -13.94 1.61 4.29
C THR A 104 -12.78 2.52 3.82
N HIS A 105 -11.62 1.95 3.45
CA HIS A 105 -10.47 2.71 3.01
C HIS A 105 -10.67 3.32 1.63
N TYR A 106 -9.99 4.45 1.39
CA TYR A 106 -9.83 5.02 0.06
C TYR A 106 -8.76 4.25 -0.72
N ILE A 107 -8.95 4.17 -2.02
CA ILE A 107 -7.95 3.70 -2.96
C ILE A 107 -7.69 4.85 -3.94
N LEU A 108 -6.45 5.32 -3.98
CA LEU A 108 -5.99 6.30 -4.95
C LEU A 108 -5.34 5.57 -6.13
N PHE A 109 -5.81 5.87 -7.34
CA PHE A 109 -5.27 5.33 -8.59
C PHE A 109 -4.54 6.44 -9.34
N PHE A 110 -3.30 6.19 -9.69
CA PHE A 110 -2.48 7.14 -10.44
C PHE A 110 -2.21 6.60 -11.84
N THR A 111 -2.30 7.48 -12.84
CA THR A 111 -2.02 7.13 -14.24
C THR A 111 -0.62 7.55 -14.66
N ASP A 112 -0.10 6.90 -15.69
CA ASP A 112 1.17 7.21 -16.34
C ASP A 112 1.28 8.68 -16.75
N ARG A 113 0.16 9.33 -17.11
CA ARG A 113 0.10 10.75 -17.50
C ARG A 113 -0.11 11.73 -16.34
N GLY A 114 0.05 11.27 -15.09
CA GLY A 114 -0.01 12.13 -13.91
C GLY A 114 -1.41 12.59 -13.54
N ARG A 115 -2.41 11.74 -13.70
CA ARG A 115 -3.75 11.95 -13.15
C ARG A 115 -3.98 11.03 -11.95
N VAL A 116 -4.84 11.46 -11.05
CA VAL A 116 -5.23 10.69 -9.87
C VAL A 116 -6.75 10.58 -9.79
N TYR A 117 -7.22 9.41 -9.41
CA TYR A 117 -8.61 9.07 -9.17
C TYR A 117 -8.75 8.49 -7.77
N ARG A 118 -9.94 8.59 -7.20
CA ARG A 118 -10.25 8.06 -5.86
C ARG A 118 -11.49 7.19 -5.92
N LEU A 119 -11.46 6.09 -5.21
CA LEU A 119 -12.59 5.17 -5.03
C LEU A 119 -12.57 4.66 -3.59
N LYS A 120 -13.72 4.37 -3.00
CA LYS A 120 -13.80 3.60 -1.77
C LYS A 120 -13.63 2.12 -2.08
N ALA A 121 -12.96 1.37 -1.21
CA ALA A 121 -12.73 -0.05 -1.48
C ALA A 121 -14.04 -0.85 -1.51
N TYR A 122 -15.08 -0.45 -0.77
CA TYR A 122 -16.40 -1.10 -0.83
C TYR A 122 -17.13 -0.89 -2.16
N GLU A 123 -16.83 0.17 -2.91
CA GLU A 123 -17.39 0.43 -4.25
C GLU A 123 -16.85 -0.55 -5.29
N VAL A 124 -15.67 -1.15 -5.04
CA VAL A 124 -15.13 -2.23 -5.89
C VAL A 124 -16.00 -3.48 -5.75
N PRO A 125 -16.45 -4.11 -6.86
CA PRO A 125 -17.35 -5.25 -6.79
C PRO A 125 -16.72 -6.43 -6.06
N GLN A 126 -17.45 -6.95 -5.08
CA GLN A 126 -17.09 -8.19 -4.40
C GLN A 126 -17.49 -9.36 -5.28
N THR A 127 -16.54 -10.21 -5.61
CA THR A 127 -16.77 -11.34 -6.51
C THR A 127 -16.04 -12.58 -6.01
N SER A 128 -16.34 -13.72 -6.64
CA SER A 128 -15.59 -14.95 -6.37
C SER A 128 -14.17 -14.85 -6.91
N ARG A 129 -13.28 -15.70 -6.39
CA ARG A 129 -11.88 -15.78 -6.81
C ARG A 129 -11.71 -16.01 -8.31
N GLN A 130 -12.62 -16.78 -8.95
CA GLN A 130 -12.57 -17.16 -10.35
C GLN A 130 -13.21 -16.11 -11.31
N ALA A 131 -14.02 -15.19 -10.76
CA ALA A 131 -14.66 -14.16 -11.57
C ALA A 131 -13.65 -13.16 -12.13
N ARG A 132 -13.89 -12.61 -13.31
CA ARG A 132 -13.04 -11.60 -13.97
C ARG A 132 -13.11 -10.25 -13.25
N GLY A 133 -14.24 -9.91 -12.61
CA GLY A 133 -14.51 -8.58 -12.07
C GLY A 133 -15.19 -7.66 -13.09
N GLN A 134 -15.13 -6.35 -12.84
CA GLN A 134 -15.68 -5.32 -13.74
C GLN A 134 -14.58 -4.37 -14.19
N HIS A 135 -14.78 -3.75 -15.36
CA HIS A 135 -13.81 -2.80 -15.87
C HIS A 135 -13.80 -1.53 -15.02
N ILE A 136 -12.61 -1.03 -14.67
CA ILE A 136 -12.41 0.08 -13.74
C ILE A 136 -13.10 1.38 -14.20
N ASN A 137 -13.29 1.55 -15.52
CA ASN A 137 -14.00 2.70 -16.07
C ASN A 137 -15.48 2.75 -15.70
N ASN A 138 -16.05 1.68 -15.12
CA ASN A 138 -17.40 1.70 -14.58
C ASN A 138 -17.47 2.49 -13.26
N PHE A 139 -16.34 2.71 -12.59
CA PHE A 139 -16.26 3.35 -11.27
C PHE A 139 -15.55 4.70 -11.33
N ILE A 140 -14.51 4.83 -12.15
CA ILE A 140 -13.73 6.06 -12.35
C ILE A 140 -13.59 6.31 -13.86
N GLN A 141 -13.61 7.58 -14.25
CA GLN A 141 -13.50 7.97 -15.66
C GLN A 141 -12.03 8.16 -16.05
N VAL A 142 -11.31 7.04 -16.25
CA VAL A 142 -9.93 7.07 -16.75
C VAL A 142 -9.90 7.63 -18.16
N GLU A 143 -9.03 8.61 -18.42
CA GLU A 143 -8.89 9.20 -19.76
C GLU A 143 -8.44 8.16 -20.79
N PRO A 144 -8.96 8.24 -22.04
CA PRO A 144 -8.57 7.30 -23.09
C PRO A 144 -7.05 7.29 -23.32
N GLY A 145 -6.46 6.11 -23.23
CA GLY A 145 -5.02 5.88 -23.43
C GLY A 145 -4.17 6.03 -22.18
N ASP A 146 -4.74 6.46 -21.04
CA ASP A 146 -4.05 6.44 -19.75
C ASP A 146 -3.98 5.02 -19.19
N LYS A 147 -2.89 4.70 -18.51
CA LYS A 147 -2.69 3.42 -17.80
C LYS A 147 -2.49 3.66 -16.32
N ILE A 148 -3.11 2.85 -15.48
CA ILE A 148 -2.86 2.88 -14.04
C ILE A 148 -1.47 2.30 -13.80
N THR A 149 -0.61 3.09 -13.15
CA THR A 149 0.80 2.74 -12.87
C THR A 149 1.11 2.64 -11.40
N ALA A 150 0.37 3.35 -10.55
CA ALA A 150 0.52 3.26 -9.11
C ALA A 150 -0.83 3.26 -8.40
N ILE A 151 -0.90 2.55 -7.27
CA ILE A 151 -2.09 2.43 -6.44
C ILE A 151 -1.68 2.61 -4.99
N LEU A 152 -2.46 3.39 -4.26
CA LEU A 152 -2.20 3.68 -2.86
C LEU A 152 -3.49 3.53 -2.04
N PRO A 153 -3.64 2.43 -1.28
CA PRO A 153 -4.71 2.29 -0.30
C PRO A 153 -4.43 3.20 0.90
N MET A 154 -5.45 3.94 1.37
CA MET A 154 -5.32 4.85 2.50
C MET A 154 -6.56 4.80 3.39
N LYS A 155 -6.35 4.67 4.69
CA LYS A 155 -7.45 4.66 5.67
C LYS A 155 -8.22 5.99 5.64
N ASP A 156 -7.48 7.08 5.67
CA ASP A 156 -8.02 8.44 5.71
C ASP A 156 -7.08 9.38 4.95
N LEU A 157 -7.63 10.34 4.26
CA LEU A 157 -6.89 11.38 3.54
C LEU A 157 -6.66 12.64 4.39
N SER A 158 -7.21 12.69 5.60
CA SER A 158 -7.02 13.79 6.57
C SER A 158 -5.87 13.56 7.55
N ILE A 159 -5.21 12.40 7.51
CA ILE A 159 -4.11 12.05 8.43
C ILE A 159 -2.88 12.95 8.31
N GLY A 160 -2.83 13.82 7.31
CA GLY A 160 -1.69 14.67 7.02
C GLY A 160 -0.56 13.95 6.27
N GLY A 161 0.60 14.60 6.18
CA GLY A 161 1.74 14.09 5.42
C GLY A 161 1.70 14.46 3.95
N TYR A 162 2.54 13.77 3.17
CA TYR A 162 2.82 14.12 1.78
C TYR A 162 2.71 12.90 0.88
N LEU A 163 2.40 13.16 -0.38
CA LEU A 163 2.59 12.21 -1.46
C LEU A 163 3.86 12.55 -2.23
N LEU A 164 4.75 11.57 -2.35
CA LEU A 164 5.89 11.58 -3.24
C LEU A 164 5.50 10.91 -4.54
N LEU A 165 5.72 11.60 -5.64
CA LEU A 165 5.42 11.11 -6.99
C LEU A 165 6.72 11.15 -7.80
N ALA A 166 7.08 10.04 -8.46
CA ALA A 166 8.30 9.95 -9.25
C ALA A 166 8.06 9.33 -10.63
N THR A 167 8.85 9.78 -11.61
CA THR A 167 8.72 9.43 -13.03
C THR A 167 9.88 8.58 -13.54
N ASP A 168 9.68 7.94 -14.69
CA ASP A 168 10.69 7.15 -15.41
C ASP A 168 11.96 7.99 -15.73
N PHE A 169 11.81 9.29 -16.01
CA PHE A 169 12.95 10.17 -16.37
C PHE A 169 13.63 10.79 -15.14
N GLY A 170 13.25 10.37 -13.93
CA GLY A 170 13.91 10.74 -12.70
C GLY A 170 13.47 12.08 -12.12
N GLU A 171 12.33 12.58 -12.54
CA GLU A 171 11.67 13.69 -11.85
C GLU A 171 10.94 13.19 -10.61
N ILE A 172 10.93 14.00 -9.57
CA ILE A 172 10.25 13.73 -8.32
C ILE A 172 9.54 14.97 -7.80
N LYS A 173 8.41 14.76 -7.16
CA LYS A 173 7.56 15.81 -6.63
C LYS A 173 7.04 15.42 -5.26
N ARG A 174 6.92 16.40 -4.35
CA ARG A 174 6.24 16.28 -3.06
C ARG A 174 5.00 17.18 -3.04
N SER A 175 3.84 16.62 -2.73
CA SER A 175 2.57 17.34 -2.62
C SER A 175 1.90 17.01 -1.30
N GLU A 176 1.13 17.93 -0.72
CA GLU A 176 0.37 17.66 0.48
C GLU A 176 -0.73 16.63 0.22
N LEU A 177 -0.91 15.66 1.13
CA LEU A 177 -1.97 14.67 1.02
C LEU A 177 -3.36 15.31 0.99
N ALA A 178 -3.56 16.40 1.71
CA ALA A 178 -4.82 17.16 1.77
C ALA A 178 -5.29 17.64 0.37
N ASP A 179 -4.38 17.90 -0.57
CA ASP A 179 -4.71 18.27 -1.95
C ASP A 179 -5.50 17.19 -2.70
N PHE A 180 -5.48 15.96 -2.20
CA PHE A 180 -6.11 14.78 -2.78
C PHE A 180 -7.39 14.35 -2.04
N ALA A 181 -7.78 15.06 -0.99
CA ALA A 181 -8.98 14.72 -0.22
C ALA A 181 -10.28 14.90 -1.03
N ASN A 182 -10.33 15.90 -1.93
CA ASN A 182 -11.52 16.24 -2.70
C ASN A 182 -11.34 15.95 -4.20
N LEU A 183 -11.32 14.67 -4.56
CA LEU A 183 -11.26 14.24 -5.96
C LEU A 183 -12.66 13.96 -6.50
N ARG A 184 -12.92 14.43 -7.73
CA ARG A 184 -14.13 14.11 -8.49
C ARG A 184 -13.95 12.80 -9.26
N VAL A 185 -15.04 12.19 -9.72
CA VAL A 185 -15.05 10.93 -10.49
C VAL A 185 -14.18 10.99 -11.75
N ASN A 186 -14.10 12.17 -12.40
CA ASN A 186 -13.25 12.40 -13.57
C ASN A 186 -11.77 12.62 -13.24
N GLY A 187 -11.38 12.46 -11.96
CA GLY A 187 -10.01 12.60 -11.51
C GLY A 187 -9.48 14.02 -11.56
N LYS A 188 -8.20 14.16 -11.22
CA LYS A 188 -7.49 15.44 -11.16
C LYS A 188 -6.07 15.25 -11.67
N LYS A 189 -5.53 16.24 -12.39
CA LYS A 189 -4.11 16.27 -12.71
C LYS A 189 -3.32 16.42 -11.41
N CYS A 190 -2.37 15.55 -11.16
CA CYS A 190 -1.54 15.56 -9.97
C CYS A 190 -0.05 15.79 -10.26
N PHE A 191 0.36 15.66 -11.52
CA PHE A 191 1.71 15.89 -11.97
C PHE A 191 1.70 16.40 -13.41
N ASP A 192 2.47 17.45 -13.69
CA ASP A 192 2.73 17.93 -15.06
C ASP A 192 3.99 17.25 -15.57
N ILE A 193 3.80 16.22 -16.41
CA ILE A 193 4.84 15.30 -16.85
C ILE A 193 5.32 15.69 -18.25
N GLU A 194 6.63 15.62 -18.48
CA GLU A 194 7.25 15.84 -19.80
C GLU A 194 6.76 14.80 -20.81
N GLU A 195 6.63 15.18 -22.08
CA GLU A 195 6.21 14.24 -23.14
C GLU A 195 7.17 13.05 -23.26
N GLY A 196 6.61 11.86 -23.25
CA GLY A 196 7.36 10.59 -23.30
C GLY A 196 7.82 10.08 -21.94
N ASP A 197 7.64 10.84 -20.85
CA ASP A 197 7.85 10.38 -19.48
C ASP A 197 6.58 9.78 -18.90
N ASN A 198 6.68 9.02 -17.80
CA ASN A 198 5.55 8.38 -17.14
C ASN A 198 5.69 8.46 -15.63
N LEU A 199 4.58 8.77 -14.93
CA LEU A 199 4.49 8.58 -13.49
C LEU A 199 4.46 7.08 -13.17
N ARG A 200 5.34 6.64 -12.26
CA ARG A 200 5.47 5.22 -11.91
C ARG A 200 5.34 4.95 -10.43
N TRP A 201 5.92 5.80 -9.59
CA TRP A 201 5.98 5.54 -8.15
C TRP A 201 5.25 6.62 -7.40
N VAL A 202 4.45 6.19 -6.42
CA VAL A 202 3.79 7.06 -5.45
C VAL A 202 3.96 6.45 -4.07
N ARG A 203 4.39 7.27 -3.10
CA ARG A 203 4.53 6.87 -1.70
C ARG A 203 3.93 7.94 -0.80
N HIS A 204 3.30 7.51 0.29
CA HIS A 204 2.91 8.40 1.38
C HIS A 204 4.05 8.51 2.38
N THR A 205 4.32 9.73 2.86
CA THR A 205 5.40 10.04 3.80
C THR A 205 4.97 11.10 4.81
N ASP A 206 5.75 11.22 5.88
CA ASP A 206 5.55 12.21 6.94
C ASP A 206 6.33 13.53 6.73
N GLY A 207 7.21 13.59 5.73
CA GLY A 207 8.03 14.76 5.41
C GLY A 207 9.47 14.70 5.90
N GLU A 208 9.84 13.73 6.72
CA GLU A 208 11.17 13.62 7.35
C GLU A 208 11.99 12.42 6.87
N GLN A 209 11.46 11.67 5.92
CA GLN A 209 12.05 10.41 5.49
C GLN A 209 13.22 10.60 4.52
N GLU A 210 14.00 9.54 4.33
CA GLU A 210 15.03 9.43 3.30
C GLU A 210 14.52 8.58 2.14
N LEU A 211 14.90 8.98 0.93
CA LEU A 211 14.46 8.36 -0.30
C LEU A 211 15.63 7.73 -1.03
N ILE A 212 15.35 6.63 -1.72
CA ILE A 212 16.28 6.01 -2.66
C ILE A 212 15.63 5.93 -4.04
N MET A 213 16.35 6.33 -5.07
CA MET A 213 15.98 6.11 -6.47
C MET A 213 17.05 5.25 -7.13
N VAL A 214 16.64 4.25 -7.91
CA VAL A 214 17.53 3.32 -8.59
C VAL A 214 17.29 3.37 -10.09
N THR A 215 18.36 3.27 -10.88
CA THR A 215 18.27 3.32 -12.34
C THR A 215 18.62 2.00 -13.00
N SER A 216 18.14 1.78 -14.22
CA SER A 216 18.39 0.57 -14.99
C SER A 216 19.88 0.38 -15.32
N GLY A 217 20.63 1.48 -15.46
CA GLY A 217 22.07 1.51 -15.68
C GLY A 217 22.92 1.21 -14.44
N GLY A 218 22.31 0.92 -13.29
CA GLY A 218 23.03 0.51 -12.09
C GLY A 218 23.45 1.66 -11.17
N MET A 219 22.88 2.83 -11.31
CA MET A 219 23.09 3.96 -10.42
C MET A 219 21.98 4.05 -9.37
N SER A 220 22.27 4.68 -8.23
CA SER A 220 21.26 5.02 -7.23
C SER A 220 21.62 6.32 -6.52
N ILE A 221 20.62 7.04 -6.07
CA ILE A 221 20.78 8.25 -5.27
C ILE A 221 19.93 8.17 -4.02
N ARG A 222 20.52 8.49 -2.87
CA ARG A 222 19.83 8.59 -1.58
C ARG A 222 19.87 10.03 -1.10
N PHE A 223 18.72 10.61 -0.78
CA PHE A 223 18.61 11.99 -0.32
C PHE A 223 17.42 12.15 0.62
N LYS A 224 17.40 13.27 1.36
CA LYS A 224 16.32 13.56 2.31
C LYS A 224 15.10 14.12 1.60
N GLU A 225 13.92 13.68 2.01
CA GLU A 225 12.64 14.20 1.52
C GLU A 225 12.51 15.72 1.72
N SER A 226 13.07 16.26 2.79
CA SER A 226 13.06 17.69 3.10
C SER A 226 13.74 18.58 2.04
N GLU A 227 14.57 18.00 1.15
CA GLU A 227 15.14 18.72 -0.01
C GLU A 227 14.10 18.96 -1.13
N LEU A 228 12.94 18.30 -1.06
CA LEU A 228 11.86 18.47 -2.02
C LEU A 228 10.91 19.56 -1.53
N ARG A 229 10.85 20.67 -2.28
CA ARG A 229 9.84 21.70 -2.02
C ARG A 229 8.43 21.13 -2.22
N VAL A 230 7.54 21.41 -1.29
CA VAL A 230 6.11 21.11 -1.45
C VAL A 230 5.55 21.90 -2.62
N SER A 231 4.84 21.25 -3.51
CA SER A 231 4.29 21.86 -4.72
C SER A 231 2.88 21.39 -5.00
N GLY A 232 2.06 22.29 -5.53
CA GLY A 232 0.65 22.04 -5.82
C GLY A 232 0.47 21.01 -6.95
N HIS A 233 -0.71 20.47 -7.05
CA HIS A 233 -1.06 19.35 -7.93
C HIS A 233 -0.80 19.61 -9.44
N THR A 234 -0.85 20.86 -9.93
CA THR A 234 -0.64 21.19 -11.35
C THR A 234 0.80 21.45 -11.74
N SER A 235 1.74 21.42 -10.79
CA SER A 235 3.17 21.69 -11.08
C SER A 235 3.88 20.44 -11.61
N GLY A 236 4.97 20.65 -12.32
CA GLY A 236 5.94 19.62 -12.67
C GLY A 236 6.78 19.20 -11.46
N GLY A 237 7.63 18.20 -11.68
CA GLY A 237 8.59 17.72 -10.70
C GLY A 237 9.88 18.55 -10.67
N VAL A 238 10.78 18.09 -9.82
CA VAL A 238 12.17 18.53 -9.80
C VAL A 238 13.04 17.30 -10.04
N ARG A 239 14.25 17.52 -10.53
CA ARG A 239 15.19 16.43 -10.77
C ARG A 239 15.54 15.74 -9.45
N GLY A 240 15.21 14.44 -9.36
CA GLY A 240 15.61 13.56 -8.29
C GLY A 240 16.98 12.93 -8.54
N ILE A 241 17.20 12.42 -9.76
CA ILE A 241 18.46 11.84 -10.22
C ILE A 241 18.76 12.30 -11.64
N GLU A 242 20.05 12.47 -12.01
CA GLU A 242 20.46 12.89 -13.35
C GLU A 242 20.44 11.72 -14.33
N MET A 243 19.51 11.76 -15.28
CA MET A 243 19.30 10.72 -16.29
C MET A 243 19.82 11.09 -17.67
N ARG A 244 20.12 12.37 -17.89
CA ARG A 244 20.51 12.89 -19.20
C ARG A 244 22.02 13.03 -19.31
N ASP A 245 22.55 12.80 -20.51
CA ASP A 245 23.92 13.12 -20.79
C ASP A 245 24.19 14.64 -20.67
N PRO A 246 25.21 15.06 -19.90
CA PRO A 246 25.46 16.47 -19.68
C PRO A 246 25.74 17.26 -20.95
N LYS A 247 26.32 16.62 -21.98
CA LYS A 247 26.73 17.26 -23.25
C LYS A 247 25.61 17.22 -24.28
N THR A 248 25.03 16.03 -24.51
CA THR A 248 24.03 15.81 -25.57
C THR A 248 22.60 16.10 -25.12
N LYS A 249 22.36 16.15 -23.79
CA LYS A 249 21.04 16.25 -23.17
C LYS A 249 20.10 15.08 -23.46
N LEU A 250 20.58 14.08 -24.18
CA LEU A 250 19.79 12.89 -24.47
C LEU A 250 19.62 12.02 -23.21
N LEU A 251 18.45 11.43 -23.07
CA LEU A 251 18.15 10.47 -22.03
C LEU A 251 19.01 9.21 -22.22
N LYS A 252 19.78 8.83 -21.20
CA LYS A 252 20.70 7.67 -21.25
C LYS A 252 20.24 6.51 -20.37
N ASP A 253 19.40 6.79 -19.41
CA ASP A 253 19.02 5.82 -18.39
C ASP A 253 17.55 6.06 -17.98
N ARG A 254 16.98 5.16 -17.17
CA ARG A 254 15.64 5.28 -16.61
C ARG A 254 15.64 4.85 -15.17
N VAL A 255 14.80 5.49 -14.36
CA VAL A 255 14.48 5.00 -13.01
C VAL A 255 13.74 3.66 -13.12
N VAL A 256 14.06 2.73 -12.26
CA VAL A 256 13.40 1.42 -12.15
C VAL A 256 12.77 1.23 -10.78
N SER A 257 13.16 2.04 -9.79
CA SER A 257 12.55 2.02 -8.45
C SER A 257 12.72 3.35 -7.75
N MET A 258 11.71 3.72 -6.96
CA MET A 258 11.76 4.78 -5.96
C MET A 258 11.08 4.27 -4.70
N ASP A 259 11.79 4.34 -3.57
CA ASP A 259 11.24 3.89 -2.30
C ASP A 259 11.75 4.71 -1.10
N VAL A 260 11.13 4.49 0.05
CA VAL A 260 11.46 5.12 1.32
C VAL A 260 12.43 4.24 2.09
N VAL A 261 13.50 4.83 2.62
CA VAL A 261 14.53 4.13 3.38
C VAL A 261 14.12 4.07 4.85
N THR A 262 14.08 2.87 5.43
CA THR A 262 13.93 2.66 6.88
C THR A 262 15.28 2.33 7.53
N SER A 263 15.36 2.45 8.85
CA SER A 263 16.64 2.29 9.59
C SER A 263 17.20 0.87 9.57
N THR A 264 16.34 -0.15 9.42
CA THR A 264 16.68 -1.59 9.51
C THR A 264 16.75 -2.25 8.15
N SER A 265 16.20 -1.62 7.12
CA SER A 265 16.06 -2.19 5.78
C SER A 265 17.34 -2.23 4.96
N GLN A 266 17.28 -2.96 3.86
CA GLN A 266 18.34 -3.13 2.88
C GLN A 266 17.79 -2.86 1.48
N LEU A 267 18.65 -2.42 0.58
CA LEU A 267 18.30 -2.32 -0.82
C LEU A 267 18.54 -3.66 -1.51
N LEU A 268 17.48 -4.29 -1.99
CA LEU A 268 17.53 -5.43 -2.90
C LEU A 268 17.47 -4.89 -4.32
N VAL A 269 18.38 -5.33 -5.18
CA VAL A 269 18.36 -5.04 -6.62
C VAL A 269 18.30 -6.33 -7.41
N CYS A 270 17.54 -6.33 -8.50
CA CYS A 270 17.42 -7.45 -9.42
C CYS A 270 17.62 -7.00 -10.86
N SER A 271 18.38 -7.79 -11.63
CA SER A 271 18.68 -7.50 -13.04
C SER A 271 17.95 -8.43 -13.99
N ALA A 272 17.83 -8.02 -15.25
CA ALA A 272 17.12 -8.72 -16.31
C ALA A 272 17.53 -10.20 -16.47
N ASN A 273 18.81 -10.51 -16.28
CA ASN A 273 19.31 -11.88 -16.43
C ASN A 273 19.25 -12.69 -15.11
N GLY A 274 18.44 -12.24 -14.13
CA GLY A 274 18.19 -12.96 -12.89
C GLY A 274 19.29 -12.89 -11.85
N TYR A 275 20.18 -11.91 -11.92
CA TYR A 275 21.16 -11.63 -10.87
C TYR A 275 20.61 -10.60 -9.89
N GLY A 276 20.89 -10.80 -8.60
CA GLY A 276 20.49 -9.84 -7.57
C GLY A 276 21.34 -9.92 -6.32
N LYS A 277 21.17 -8.95 -5.46
CA LYS A 277 21.91 -8.83 -4.21
C LYS A 277 21.18 -7.91 -3.23
N ARG A 278 21.54 -8.03 -1.95
CA ARG A 278 21.18 -7.08 -0.91
C ARG A 278 22.37 -6.20 -0.56
N THR A 279 22.12 -4.94 -0.23
CA THR A 279 23.16 -4.00 0.23
C THR A 279 22.60 -3.14 1.37
N ASP A 280 23.34 -2.99 2.46
CA ASP A 280 22.94 -2.14 3.57
C ASP A 280 22.91 -0.67 3.18
N PHE A 281 21.94 0.07 3.69
CA PHE A 281 21.85 1.52 3.43
C PHE A 281 23.02 2.33 4.00
N LYS A 282 23.78 1.81 4.96
CA LYS A 282 25.03 2.46 5.41
C LYS A 282 26.09 2.60 4.31
N ASP A 283 26.03 1.75 3.26
CA ASP A 283 26.92 1.82 2.11
C ASP A 283 26.51 2.90 1.10
N TYR A 284 25.32 3.48 1.25
CA TYR A 284 24.80 4.57 0.43
C TYR A 284 24.89 5.88 1.19
N SER A 285 25.95 6.65 0.99
CA SER A 285 26.04 7.99 1.57
C SER A 285 24.91 8.89 1.05
N GLY A 286 24.31 9.67 1.95
CA GLY A 286 23.33 10.69 1.55
C GLY A 286 23.97 11.71 0.59
N GLN A 287 23.22 12.08 -0.43
CA GLN A 287 23.62 13.06 -1.46
C GLN A 287 22.52 14.11 -1.59
N SER A 288 22.83 15.24 -2.19
CA SER A 288 21.78 16.14 -2.63
C SER A 288 21.09 15.60 -3.88
N ARG A 289 19.75 15.78 -3.97
CA ARG A 289 18.95 15.37 -5.13
C ARG A 289 19.51 15.94 -6.45
N GLY A 290 19.17 15.28 -7.56
CA GLY A 290 19.54 15.74 -8.91
C GLY A 290 20.97 15.44 -9.32
N GLY A 291 21.75 14.76 -8.47
CA GLY A 291 23.09 14.26 -8.79
C GLY A 291 23.06 13.01 -9.66
N ARG A 292 24.25 12.53 -10.04
CA ARG A 292 24.41 11.27 -10.81
C ARG A 292 24.24 10.02 -9.96
N GLY A 293 24.23 10.14 -8.63
CA GLY A 293 24.16 9.03 -7.71
C GLY A 293 25.47 8.24 -7.57
N LEU A 294 25.35 7.07 -6.95
CA LEU A 294 26.43 6.12 -6.70
C LEU A 294 26.12 4.82 -7.45
N ILE A 295 27.17 4.09 -7.83
CA ILE A 295 26.98 2.76 -8.41
C ILE A 295 26.32 1.86 -7.35
N THR A 296 25.17 1.27 -7.67
CA THR A 296 24.48 0.29 -6.86
C THR A 296 24.70 -1.15 -7.34
N MET A 297 24.91 -1.35 -8.65
CA MET A 297 25.25 -2.63 -9.23
C MET A 297 26.13 -2.41 -10.47
N ASN A 298 27.17 -3.21 -10.64
CA ASN A 298 27.94 -3.18 -11.86
C ASN A 298 27.19 -3.94 -12.96
N VAL A 299 26.53 -3.20 -13.83
CA VAL A 299 25.77 -3.74 -14.97
C VAL A 299 26.73 -4.19 -16.07
N THR A 300 26.59 -5.44 -16.50
CA THR A 300 27.40 -6.07 -17.56
C THR A 300 26.50 -6.87 -18.50
N THR A 301 27.07 -7.38 -19.59
CA THR A 301 26.35 -8.30 -20.50
C THR A 301 25.87 -9.57 -19.78
N LYS A 302 26.59 -9.98 -18.73
CA LYS A 302 26.22 -11.15 -17.90
C LYS A 302 24.97 -10.87 -17.06
N THR A 303 24.90 -9.72 -16.41
CA THR A 303 23.80 -9.40 -15.51
C THR A 303 22.60 -8.84 -16.27
N GLY A 304 22.81 -8.16 -17.37
CA GLY A 304 21.81 -7.30 -17.99
C GLY A 304 21.55 -6.04 -17.14
N PRO A 305 20.68 -5.13 -17.59
CA PRO A 305 20.29 -3.95 -16.85
C PRO A 305 19.52 -4.32 -15.56
N ILE A 306 19.48 -3.41 -14.57
CA ILE A 306 18.57 -3.55 -13.45
C ILE A 306 17.15 -3.36 -13.97
N VAL A 307 16.26 -4.26 -13.59
CA VAL A 307 14.83 -4.20 -13.95
C VAL A 307 13.99 -3.65 -12.80
N ASP A 308 14.41 -3.94 -11.55
CA ASP A 308 13.68 -3.50 -10.38
C ASP A 308 14.57 -3.50 -9.14
N ALA A 309 14.16 -2.73 -8.13
CA ALA A 309 14.78 -2.69 -6.81
C ALA A 309 13.72 -2.43 -5.75
N ALA A 310 13.94 -2.94 -4.55
CA ALA A 310 13.02 -2.78 -3.44
C ALA A 310 13.76 -2.58 -2.12
N VAL A 311 13.16 -1.81 -1.24
CA VAL A 311 13.55 -1.71 0.16
C VAL A 311 12.94 -2.91 0.88
N VAL A 312 13.76 -3.72 1.52
CA VAL A 312 13.36 -5.00 2.10
C VAL A 312 13.93 -5.18 3.50
N GLU A 313 13.20 -5.90 4.34
CA GLU A 313 13.70 -6.40 5.62
C GLU A 313 14.28 -7.82 5.43
N PRO A 314 15.18 -8.29 6.31
CA PRO A 314 15.78 -9.62 6.19
C PRO A 314 14.76 -10.76 6.20
N ASP A 315 13.68 -10.60 6.93
CA ASP A 315 12.66 -11.64 7.17
C ASP A 315 11.53 -11.63 6.11
N ASP A 316 11.55 -10.65 5.21
CA ASP A 316 10.60 -10.59 4.10
C ASP A 316 10.79 -11.76 3.12
N LYS A 317 9.78 -11.98 2.30
CA LYS A 317 9.82 -12.90 1.17
C LYS A 317 9.82 -12.11 -0.13
N LEU A 318 10.42 -12.70 -1.14
CA LEU A 318 10.52 -12.09 -2.47
C LEU A 318 9.74 -12.92 -3.47
N MET A 319 8.90 -12.26 -4.26
CA MET A 319 8.38 -12.82 -5.50
C MET A 319 9.16 -12.25 -6.68
N VAL A 320 9.67 -13.11 -7.55
CA VAL A 320 10.33 -12.74 -8.80
C VAL A 320 9.43 -13.18 -9.94
N LEU A 321 9.11 -12.26 -10.84
CA LEU A 321 8.28 -12.49 -12.01
C LEU A 321 9.12 -12.34 -13.27
N THR A 322 8.91 -13.23 -14.25
CA THR A 322 9.59 -13.17 -15.56
C THR A 322 8.65 -12.66 -16.66
N GLU A 323 9.22 -12.22 -17.78
CA GLU A 323 8.46 -11.78 -18.96
C GLU A 323 7.60 -12.91 -19.54
N SER A 324 8.04 -14.17 -19.42
CA SER A 324 7.27 -15.35 -19.84
C SER A 324 6.15 -15.74 -18.87
N GLY A 325 5.97 -15.00 -17.74
CA GLY A 325 4.93 -15.26 -16.75
C GLY A 325 5.28 -16.28 -15.68
N VAL A 326 6.55 -16.69 -15.58
CA VAL A 326 7.02 -17.55 -14.47
C VAL A 326 7.14 -16.73 -13.20
N ALA A 327 6.51 -17.20 -12.12
CA ALA A 327 6.59 -16.60 -10.79
C ALA A 327 7.31 -17.53 -9.81
N ILE A 328 8.34 -17.02 -9.13
CA ILE A 328 9.09 -17.75 -8.10
C ILE A 328 9.04 -16.97 -6.81
N ARG A 329 8.70 -17.65 -5.72
CA ARG A 329 8.75 -17.13 -4.35
C ARG A 329 9.97 -17.69 -3.63
N MET A 330 10.73 -16.80 -2.98
CA MET A 330 11.92 -17.17 -2.21
C MET A 330 12.01 -16.33 -0.94
N ASP A 331 12.76 -16.83 0.05
CA ASP A 331 13.11 -16.05 1.23
C ASP A 331 14.23 -15.06 0.86
N ILE A 332 14.23 -13.88 1.49
CA ILE A 332 15.22 -12.83 1.23
C ILE A 332 16.53 -13.12 1.96
N GLU A 333 16.47 -13.71 3.16
CA GLU A 333 17.65 -13.98 3.99
C GLU A 333 18.81 -14.70 3.25
N PRO A 334 18.56 -15.74 2.43
CA PRO A 334 19.63 -16.44 1.69
C PRO A 334 20.29 -15.61 0.57
N ILE A 335 19.67 -14.50 0.15
CA ILE A 335 20.25 -13.64 -0.88
C ILE A 335 21.48 -12.95 -0.30
N ARG A 336 22.63 -13.15 -0.96
CA ARG A 336 23.92 -12.68 -0.45
C ARG A 336 23.93 -11.15 -0.28
N LYS A 337 24.31 -10.73 0.90
CA LYS A 337 24.61 -9.33 1.23
C LYS A 337 26.01 -8.97 0.72
N THR A 338 26.11 -7.93 -0.10
CA THR A 338 27.37 -7.50 -0.74
C THR A 338 27.45 -5.98 -0.87
N GLY A 339 28.66 -5.46 -1.08
CA GLY A 339 28.87 -4.03 -1.32
C GLY A 339 28.24 -3.56 -2.63
N ARG A 340 28.06 -2.22 -2.77
CA ARG A 340 27.32 -1.55 -3.85
C ARG A 340 27.74 -1.97 -5.27
N SER A 341 29.05 -2.02 -5.58
CA SER A 341 29.56 -2.30 -6.94
C SER A 341 29.56 -3.78 -7.35
N ALA A 342 29.13 -4.70 -6.47
CA ALA A 342 29.09 -6.12 -6.79
C ALA A 342 28.01 -6.43 -7.83
N GLN A 343 28.23 -7.47 -8.65
CA GLN A 343 27.25 -7.96 -9.64
C GLN A 343 26.12 -8.80 -9.04
N GLY A 344 26.24 -9.18 -7.76
CA GLY A 344 25.28 -10.05 -7.09
C GLY A 344 25.46 -11.53 -7.40
N VAL A 345 24.46 -12.31 -7.00
CA VAL A 345 24.36 -13.75 -7.20
C VAL A 345 23.15 -14.06 -8.08
N LYS A 346 23.11 -15.26 -8.64
CA LYS A 346 21.97 -15.69 -9.45
C LYS A 346 20.79 -16.01 -8.52
N LEU A 347 19.68 -15.29 -8.66
CA LEU A 347 18.44 -15.48 -7.90
C LEU A 347 17.53 -16.52 -8.55
N ILE A 348 17.48 -16.53 -9.89
CA ILE A 348 16.59 -17.37 -10.68
C ILE A 348 17.35 -17.92 -11.90
N ASN A 349 17.09 -19.17 -12.25
CA ASN A 349 17.53 -19.76 -13.51
C ASN A 349 16.45 -19.51 -14.56
N LEU A 350 16.75 -18.64 -15.51
CA LEU A 350 15.85 -18.29 -16.59
C LEU A 350 15.97 -19.30 -17.74
N ASN A 351 14.87 -19.55 -18.44
CA ASN A 351 14.87 -20.25 -19.70
C ASN A 351 15.54 -19.40 -20.79
N ASP A 352 15.95 -20.03 -21.89
CA ASP A 352 16.55 -19.30 -23.02
C ASP A 352 15.60 -18.24 -23.57
N GLY A 353 16.11 -17.00 -23.61
CA GLY A 353 15.35 -15.85 -24.09
C GLY A 353 14.42 -15.19 -23.07
N ASP A 354 14.21 -15.78 -21.88
CA ASP A 354 13.40 -15.19 -20.83
C ASP A 354 14.19 -14.14 -20.01
N ARG A 355 13.49 -13.22 -19.37
CA ARG A 355 14.05 -12.17 -18.52
C ARG A 355 13.19 -11.94 -17.28
N VAL A 356 13.82 -11.45 -16.21
CA VAL A 356 13.07 -10.94 -15.07
C VAL A 356 12.35 -9.66 -15.50
N SER A 357 11.06 -9.58 -15.14
CA SER A 357 10.21 -8.42 -15.42
C SER A 357 10.14 -7.50 -14.20
N THR A 358 9.90 -8.05 -13.00
CA THR A 358 9.76 -7.28 -11.76
C THR A 358 10.02 -8.17 -10.54
N ILE A 359 10.24 -7.54 -9.41
CA ILE A 359 10.29 -8.18 -8.10
C ILE A 359 9.26 -7.53 -7.17
N GLU A 360 8.65 -8.32 -6.29
CA GLU A 360 7.70 -7.83 -5.30
C GLU A 360 8.07 -8.39 -3.92
N PRO A 361 8.44 -7.54 -2.96
CA PRO A 361 8.58 -7.96 -1.58
C PRO A 361 7.21 -8.33 -1.00
N LEU A 362 7.15 -9.48 -0.38
CA LEU A 362 5.97 -9.93 0.35
C LEU A 362 6.25 -9.76 1.84
N ILE A 363 5.64 -8.76 2.43
CA ILE A 363 5.66 -8.56 3.89
C ILE A 363 5.03 -9.81 4.51
N SER A 364 5.66 -10.38 5.54
CA SER A 364 5.10 -11.55 6.19
C SER A 364 3.76 -11.17 6.81
N THR A 365 2.73 -11.99 6.59
CA THR A 365 1.39 -11.74 7.18
C THR A 365 1.43 -11.81 8.71
N GLU A 366 2.41 -12.49 9.28
CA GLU A 366 2.65 -12.55 10.73
C GLU A 366 3.07 -11.20 11.28
N ASP A 367 3.95 -10.46 10.59
CA ASP A 367 4.40 -9.12 11.03
C ASP A 367 3.29 -8.07 10.87
N ALA A 368 2.43 -8.20 9.84
CA ALA A 368 1.27 -7.33 9.67
C ALA A 368 0.20 -7.58 10.76
N GLU A 369 0.02 -8.82 11.22
CA GLU A 369 -0.86 -9.16 12.33
C GLU A 369 -0.25 -8.76 13.68
N GLU A 370 1.05 -8.90 13.86
CA GLU A 370 1.76 -8.45 15.07
C GLU A 370 1.77 -6.92 15.20
N ALA A 371 2.01 -6.20 14.11
CA ALA A 371 1.93 -4.74 14.06
C ALA A 371 0.50 -4.24 14.32
N ALA A 372 -0.52 -4.90 13.77
CA ALA A 372 -1.92 -4.57 14.03
C ALA A 372 -2.32 -4.86 15.48
N ASN A 373 -1.85 -5.97 16.06
CA ASN A 373 -2.10 -6.32 17.46
C ASN A 373 -1.34 -5.41 18.43
N ALA A 374 -0.12 -4.97 18.10
CA ALA A 374 0.64 -4.00 18.89
C ALA A 374 -0.05 -2.62 18.90
N GLU A 375 -0.57 -2.17 17.75
CA GLU A 375 -1.32 -0.91 17.64
C GLU A 375 -2.66 -0.96 18.40
N LEU A 376 -3.34 -2.12 18.40
CA LEU A 376 -4.54 -2.34 19.22
C LEU A 376 -4.22 -2.30 20.72
N ALA A 377 -3.16 -2.98 21.15
CA ALA A 377 -2.72 -3.00 22.55
C ALA A 377 -2.31 -1.61 23.05
N GLU A 378 -1.68 -0.81 22.20
CA GLU A 378 -1.32 0.58 22.53
C GLU A 378 -2.55 1.48 22.67
N LYS A 379 -3.54 1.33 21.79
CA LYS A 379 -4.82 2.04 21.87
C LYS A 379 -5.64 1.64 23.11
N GLU A 380 -5.66 0.36 23.44
CA GLU A 380 -6.32 -0.13 24.67
C GLU A 380 -5.61 0.38 25.95
N ALA A 381 -4.27 0.43 25.96
CA ALA A 381 -3.50 0.99 27.05
C ALA A 381 -3.75 2.50 27.22
N GLN A 382 -3.84 3.25 26.12
CA GLN A 382 -4.18 4.68 26.16
C GLN A 382 -5.62 4.92 26.61
N ALA A 383 -6.59 4.11 26.15
CA ALA A 383 -7.98 4.19 26.58
C ALA A 383 -8.15 3.87 28.07
N ASN A 384 -7.42 2.88 28.58
CA ASN A 384 -7.43 2.53 30.00
C ASN A 384 -6.74 3.60 30.88
N ALA A 385 -5.72 4.27 30.37
CA ALA A 385 -5.07 5.38 31.07
C ALA A 385 -5.96 6.64 31.16
N LEU A 386 -6.78 6.91 30.12
CA LEU A 386 -7.76 7.99 30.13
C LEU A 386 -8.94 7.72 31.07
N ASN A 387 -9.32 6.47 31.29
CA ASN A 387 -10.43 6.08 32.17
C ASN A 387 -9.99 5.96 33.66
N ALA A 388 -8.70 6.08 33.94
CA ALA A 388 -8.11 5.99 35.30
C ALA A 388 -7.79 7.38 35.90
N THR A 389 -8.03 8.46 35.17
CA THR A 389 -7.94 9.86 35.59
C THR A 389 -9.31 10.50 35.68
#